data_da60e76efb01ffcc44a86584d0bae788
#
_entry.id   da60e76efb01ffcc44a86584d0bae788
#
_cell.length_a   1.000
_cell.length_b   1.000
_cell.length_c   1.000
_cell.angle_alpha   90.00
_cell.angle_beta   90.00
_cell.angle_gamma   90.00
#
_symmetry.space_group_name_H-M   'P 1'
#
loop_
_entity.id
_entity.type
_entity.pdbx_description
1 polymer ?
#
loop_
_entity_poly.entity_id
_entity_poly.type
_entity_poly.pdbx_seq_one_letter_code
_entity_poly.pdbx_strand_id
1 'polypeptide(L)'
;MKPTGIIDLHCDTLTARHGERQKGAKSLTDPGLAFSFARVPAGIRWAQCCAIYIPDALRGRAAADYFDYYADSFDRQMAYDRELVVPCASAAGISAAFEGGRHAAILTVEGGAALCGDLGRVEYLKRRGVRMLTLVWNGENELGSGNSTQKGLTAFGKAAVRRLEEAGIIVDCSHLNDRGFEDLCAVSARPFIASHSNARAVCAQPRNLLDGQICEIVRRGGLIGLNFYRRFLRRDGEAGLDDLYRHLSHFLALGAEKAVAIGSDFDGAEIPAGFDRVEKIPAIWDYLARRGLSQPLLEDLFFRNAFRYFVRMLP
;
A
#
# COMPACT_ATOMS: atom_id res chain seq x y z
N MET A 1 -7.23 -12.95 21.62
CA MET A 1 -5.77 -12.69 21.53
C MET A 1 -5.57 -11.53 20.57
N LYS A 2 -4.60 -10.67 20.78
CA LYS A 2 -4.31 -9.53 19.89
C LYS A 2 -3.17 -9.89 18.92
N PRO A 3 -3.08 -9.24 17.73
CA PRO A 3 -1.93 -9.41 16.84
C PRO A 3 -0.65 -8.97 17.56
N THR A 4 0.44 -9.71 17.38
CA THR A 4 1.76 -9.32 17.88
C THR A 4 2.56 -8.52 16.85
N GLY A 5 2.22 -8.65 15.57
CA GLY A 5 2.79 -7.92 14.46
C GLY A 5 1.74 -7.59 13.41
N ILE A 6 1.88 -6.45 12.75
CA ILE A 6 1.05 -6.01 11.63
C ILE A 6 1.95 -5.46 10.53
N ILE A 7 1.64 -5.80 9.29
CA ILE A 7 2.20 -5.15 8.11
C ILE A 7 1.03 -4.53 7.32
N ASP A 8 1.09 -3.23 7.14
CA ASP A 8 0.12 -2.47 6.35
C ASP A 8 0.78 -1.99 5.04
N LEU A 9 0.17 -2.34 3.93
CA LEU A 9 0.76 -2.17 2.60
C LEU A 9 0.62 -0.74 2.05
N HIS A 10 -0.19 0.13 2.68
CA HIS A 10 -0.38 1.48 2.16
C HIS A 10 -0.90 2.47 3.20
N CYS A 11 -0.26 3.65 3.26
CA CYS A 11 -0.82 4.87 3.84
C CYS A 11 -0.24 6.12 3.16
N ASP A 12 -1.00 7.23 3.18
CA ASP A 12 -0.59 8.53 2.62
C ASP A 12 -0.09 9.53 3.65
N THR A 13 0.20 9.06 4.85
CA THR A 13 0.57 9.87 6.01
C THR A 13 1.72 10.85 5.73
N LEU A 14 2.68 10.48 4.86
CA LEU A 14 3.77 11.38 4.44
C LEU A 14 3.28 12.62 3.69
N THR A 15 2.17 12.50 2.95
CA THR A 15 1.64 13.55 2.06
C THR A 15 0.25 14.05 2.48
N ALA A 16 -0.29 13.56 3.59
CA ALA A 16 -1.67 13.75 4.07
C ALA A 16 -2.15 15.22 4.16
N ARG A 17 -1.25 16.20 4.03
CA ARG A 17 -1.57 17.63 4.14
C ARG A 17 -1.13 18.44 2.93
N HIS A 18 -1.26 17.88 1.77
CA HIS A 18 -0.95 18.56 0.52
C HIS A 18 -1.72 19.90 0.33
N GLY A 19 -2.86 20.11 1.01
CA GLY A 19 -3.63 21.36 0.99
C GLY A 19 -3.14 22.46 1.95
N GLU A 20 -2.34 22.13 2.96
CA GLU A 20 -1.82 23.09 3.95
C GLU A 20 -0.33 23.38 3.72
N ARG A 21 -0.01 24.09 2.65
CA ARG A 21 1.36 24.49 2.25
C ARG A 21 2.16 25.29 3.29
N GLN A 22 1.67 25.52 4.50
CA GLN A 22 2.24 26.56 5.36
C GLN A 22 2.77 26.13 6.74
N LYS A 23 2.67 24.86 7.16
CA LYS A 23 3.24 24.46 8.45
C LYS A 23 3.82 23.06 8.39
N GLY A 24 5.07 22.96 8.04
CA GLY A 24 5.98 21.82 8.18
C GLY A 24 5.37 20.42 7.99
N ALA A 25 6.00 19.54 7.20
CA ALA A 25 5.59 18.14 7.12
C ALA A 25 5.37 17.59 8.54
N LYS A 26 4.16 17.14 8.86
CA LYS A 26 3.91 16.48 10.13
C LYS A 26 4.61 15.14 10.14
N SER A 27 5.19 14.80 11.26
CA SER A 27 5.89 13.54 11.46
C SER A 27 4.96 12.35 11.35
N LEU A 28 5.47 11.22 10.87
CA LEU A 28 4.83 9.90 10.96
C LEU A 28 4.49 9.49 12.40
N THR A 29 4.88 10.30 13.39
CA THR A 29 4.53 10.18 14.81
C THR A 29 3.50 11.24 15.27
N ASP A 30 2.95 12.07 14.36
CA ASP A 30 1.94 13.08 14.69
C ASP A 30 0.63 12.41 15.16
N PRO A 31 0.19 12.69 16.41
CA PRO A 31 -1.05 12.08 16.93
C PRO A 31 -2.33 12.61 16.27
N GLY A 32 -2.27 13.66 15.45
CA GLY A 32 -3.42 14.21 14.75
C GLY A 32 -3.80 13.46 13.48
N LEU A 33 -2.93 12.58 12.95
CA LEU A 33 -3.14 11.81 11.73
C LEU A 33 -3.88 10.48 12.01
N ALA A 34 -4.45 9.85 10.99
CA ALA A 34 -5.09 8.55 11.12
C ALA A 34 -4.07 7.46 11.47
N PHE A 35 -2.93 7.45 10.78
CA PHE A 35 -1.77 6.64 11.14
C PHE A 35 -0.74 7.47 11.91
N SER A 36 -0.19 6.89 12.97
CA SER A 36 0.94 7.43 13.73
C SER A 36 1.68 6.30 14.44
N PHE A 37 2.99 6.20 14.26
CA PHE A 37 3.79 5.22 14.99
C PHE A 37 3.71 5.41 16.51
N ALA A 38 3.55 6.64 16.99
CA ALA A 38 3.41 6.94 18.41
C ALA A 38 2.09 6.42 19.03
N ARG A 39 1.11 6.07 18.19
CA ARG A 39 -0.20 5.57 18.63
C ARG A 39 -0.42 4.09 18.32
N VAL A 40 0.57 3.40 17.80
CA VAL A 40 0.48 1.94 17.66
C VAL A 40 0.27 1.32 19.04
N PRO A 41 -0.75 0.46 19.23
CA PRO A 41 -1.06 -0.09 20.53
C PRO A 41 0.11 -0.87 21.13
N ALA A 42 0.32 -0.70 22.44
CA ALA A 42 1.40 -1.37 23.16
C ALA A 42 1.38 -2.90 22.95
N GLY A 43 2.55 -3.48 22.73
CA GLY A 43 2.74 -4.91 22.47
C GLY A 43 2.56 -5.32 21.01
N ILE A 44 2.16 -4.40 20.12
CA ILE A 44 2.08 -4.64 18.67
C ILE A 44 3.33 -4.06 18.00
N ARG A 45 4.00 -4.84 17.16
CA ARG A 45 5.03 -4.36 16.23
C ARG A 45 4.37 -4.04 14.90
N TRP A 46 4.73 -2.90 14.30
CA TRP A 46 4.09 -2.41 13.08
C TRP A 46 5.12 -2.14 11.99
N ALA A 47 4.86 -2.66 10.79
CA ALA A 47 5.57 -2.26 9.58
C ALA A 47 4.58 -1.53 8.66
N GLN A 48 4.88 -0.29 8.30
CA GLN A 48 4.05 0.55 7.45
C GLN A 48 4.72 0.84 6.12
N CYS A 49 4.04 0.55 5.02
CA CYS A 49 4.37 1.10 3.72
C CYS A 49 3.88 2.56 3.67
N CYS A 50 4.82 3.50 3.68
CA CYS A 50 4.58 4.93 3.70
C CYS A 50 4.70 5.48 2.28
N ALA A 51 3.59 5.82 1.66
CA ALA A 51 3.58 6.29 0.28
C ALA A 51 3.94 7.78 0.18
N ILE A 52 4.78 8.10 -0.80
CA ILE A 52 4.83 9.44 -1.37
C ILE A 52 3.82 9.45 -2.50
N TYR A 53 2.64 9.99 -2.23
CA TYR A 53 1.60 10.20 -3.22
C TYR A 53 1.97 11.33 -4.17
N ILE A 54 1.96 11.07 -5.49
CA ILE A 54 2.24 12.06 -6.53
C ILE A 54 0.91 12.49 -7.19
N PRO A 55 0.44 13.72 -6.96
CA PRO A 55 -0.79 14.23 -7.57
C PRO A 55 -0.80 14.16 -9.10
N ASP A 56 -1.94 13.80 -9.70
CA ASP A 56 -2.11 13.73 -11.16
C ASP A 56 -1.79 15.05 -11.90
N ALA A 57 -1.85 16.18 -11.20
CA ALA A 57 -1.48 17.48 -11.77
C ALA A 57 0.04 17.66 -11.95
N LEU A 58 0.86 16.85 -11.28
CA LEU A 58 2.32 16.96 -11.35
C LEU A 58 2.87 15.99 -12.39
N ARG A 59 3.74 16.52 -13.29
CA ARG A 59 4.41 15.75 -14.34
C ARG A 59 5.85 16.19 -14.48
N GLY A 60 6.65 15.34 -15.12
CA GLY A 60 8.04 15.64 -15.44
C GLY A 60 8.83 16.12 -14.23
N ARG A 61 9.59 17.19 -14.36
CA ARG A 61 10.45 17.74 -13.32
C ARG A 61 9.69 18.10 -12.04
N ALA A 62 8.47 18.63 -12.15
CA ALA A 62 7.68 18.98 -10.97
C ALA A 62 7.29 17.78 -10.11
N ALA A 63 6.98 16.64 -10.73
CA ALA A 63 6.73 15.38 -10.01
C ALA A 63 8.00 14.82 -9.37
N ALA A 64 9.15 14.96 -10.06
CA ALA A 64 10.44 14.55 -9.52
C ALA A 64 10.84 15.37 -8.29
N ASP A 65 10.74 16.71 -8.37
CA ASP A 65 11.07 17.61 -7.25
C ASP A 65 10.12 17.40 -6.06
N TYR A 66 8.85 17.09 -6.32
CA TYR A 66 7.88 16.75 -5.29
C TYR A 66 8.28 15.47 -4.56
N PHE A 67 8.63 14.41 -5.32
CA PHE A 67 9.16 13.17 -4.72
C PHE A 67 10.39 13.45 -3.85
N ASP A 68 11.37 14.20 -4.38
CA ASP A 68 12.63 14.49 -3.69
C ASP A 68 12.38 15.23 -2.36
N TYR A 69 11.46 16.20 -2.34
CA TYR A 69 11.07 16.93 -1.13
C TYR A 69 10.52 16.00 -0.03
N TYR A 70 9.60 15.09 -0.38
CA TYR A 70 9.01 14.18 0.60
C TYR A 70 9.93 13.03 0.99
N ALA A 71 10.80 12.58 0.10
CA ALA A 71 11.83 11.60 0.44
C ALA A 71 12.86 12.20 1.43
N ASP A 72 13.27 13.45 1.25
CA ASP A 72 14.12 14.15 2.23
C ASP A 72 13.39 14.35 3.57
N SER A 73 12.08 14.59 3.54
CA SER A 73 11.27 14.67 4.75
C SER A 73 11.20 13.34 5.48
N PHE A 74 11.02 12.24 4.75
CA PHE A 74 11.03 10.89 5.31
C PHE A 74 12.38 10.59 6.00
N ASP A 75 13.50 10.88 5.33
CA ASP A 75 14.84 10.65 5.89
C ASP A 75 15.05 11.42 7.20
N ARG A 76 14.64 12.71 7.24
CA ARG A 76 14.72 13.53 8.46
C ARG A 76 13.85 12.98 9.60
N GLN A 77 12.63 12.52 9.30
CA GLN A 77 11.73 11.93 10.29
C GLN A 77 12.29 10.62 10.86
N MET A 78 12.83 9.75 9.98
CA MET A 78 13.45 8.50 10.42
C MET A 78 14.68 8.74 11.31
N ALA A 79 15.46 9.77 11.02
CA ALA A 79 16.60 10.15 11.85
C ALA A 79 16.16 10.70 13.22
N TYR A 80 15.08 11.49 13.26
CA TYR A 80 14.54 12.08 14.49
C TYR A 80 13.88 11.03 15.39
N ASP A 81 13.05 10.15 14.82
CA ASP A 81 12.24 9.16 15.55
C ASP A 81 12.92 7.78 15.65
N ARG A 82 14.24 7.70 15.45
CA ARG A 82 15.00 6.43 15.32
C ARG A 82 14.87 5.46 16.51
N GLU A 83 14.52 5.92 17.70
CA GLU A 83 14.28 5.08 18.87
C GLU A 83 12.93 4.37 18.82
N LEU A 84 11.98 4.88 18.03
CA LEU A 84 10.63 4.34 17.88
C LEU A 84 10.46 3.56 16.57
N VAL A 85 10.98 4.10 15.46
CA VAL A 85 10.79 3.57 14.10
C VAL A 85 12.08 3.67 13.28
N VAL A 86 12.32 2.69 12.41
CA VAL A 86 13.48 2.68 11.51
C VAL A 86 13.06 2.44 10.06
N PRO A 87 13.76 3.06 9.09
CA PRO A 87 13.52 2.79 7.68
C PRO A 87 13.98 1.36 7.35
N CYS A 88 13.13 0.61 6.67
CA CYS A 88 13.40 -0.77 6.28
C CYS A 88 13.30 -0.95 4.78
N ALA A 89 14.31 -1.58 4.20
CA ALA A 89 14.40 -1.83 2.78
C ALA A 89 14.32 -3.33 2.43
N SER A 90 14.22 -4.20 3.43
CA SER A 90 14.17 -5.66 3.28
C SER A 90 13.39 -6.32 4.41
N ALA A 91 12.97 -7.57 4.20
CA ALA A 91 12.34 -8.38 5.24
C ALA A 91 13.26 -8.60 6.46
N ALA A 92 14.55 -8.78 6.23
CA ALA A 92 15.54 -8.88 7.31
C ALA A 92 15.60 -7.60 8.15
N GLY A 93 15.50 -6.42 7.53
CA GLY A 93 15.42 -5.13 8.21
C GLY A 93 14.17 -5.01 9.08
N ILE A 94 13.00 -5.49 8.61
CA ILE A 94 11.76 -5.53 9.39
C ILE A 94 11.93 -6.43 10.62
N SER A 95 12.49 -7.63 10.46
CA SER A 95 12.77 -8.53 11.58
C SER A 95 13.68 -7.89 12.63
N ALA A 96 14.79 -7.31 12.20
CA ALA A 96 15.75 -6.63 13.10
C ALA A 96 15.11 -5.44 13.84
N ALA A 97 14.23 -4.66 13.15
CA ALA A 97 13.48 -3.59 13.79
C ALA A 97 12.59 -4.12 14.92
N PHE A 98 11.84 -5.20 14.64
CA PHE A 98 10.92 -5.81 15.59
C PHE A 98 11.64 -6.44 16.79
N GLU A 99 12.77 -7.14 16.55
CA GLU A 99 13.64 -7.69 17.58
C GLU A 99 14.22 -6.59 18.48
N GLY A 100 14.62 -5.46 17.86
CA GLY A 100 15.08 -4.26 18.58
C GLY A 100 13.98 -3.45 19.26
N GLY A 101 12.73 -3.93 19.27
CA GLY A 101 11.61 -3.26 19.93
C GLY A 101 11.04 -2.06 19.17
N ARG A 102 11.44 -1.83 17.92
CA ARG A 102 11.05 -0.68 17.09
C ARG A 102 10.03 -1.07 16.02
N HIS A 103 9.37 -0.07 15.45
CA HIS A 103 8.53 -0.19 14.27
C HIS A 103 9.39 -0.10 13.00
N ALA A 104 8.81 -0.51 11.86
CA ALA A 104 9.45 -0.48 10.55
C ALA A 104 8.69 0.46 9.60
N ALA A 105 9.38 1.37 8.93
CA ALA A 105 8.83 2.21 7.86
C ALA A 105 9.42 1.78 6.51
N ILE A 106 8.58 1.45 5.54
CA ILE A 106 8.97 1.08 4.19
C ILE A 106 8.57 2.22 3.25
N LEU A 107 9.56 2.86 2.61
CA LEU A 107 9.26 3.95 1.68
C LEU A 107 8.69 3.39 0.38
N THR A 108 7.54 3.93 -0.04
CA THR A 108 6.86 3.59 -1.28
C THR A 108 6.49 4.84 -2.07
N VAL A 109 6.07 4.68 -3.33
CA VAL A 109 5.60 5.78 -4.17
C VAL A 109 4.24 5.41 -4.74
N GLU A 110 3.28 6.33 -4.64
CA GLU A 110 2.00 6.20 -5.32
C GLU A 110 1.92 7.19 -6.47
N GLY A 111 2.01 6.67 -7.70
CA GLY A 111 2.04 7.47 -8.93
C GLY A 111 3.40 7.52 -9.61
N GLY A 112 3.55 6.77 -10.71
CA GLY A 112 4.80 6.62 -11.45
C GLY A 112 5.33 7.88 -12.15
N ALA A 113 4.60 9.02 -12.09
CA ALA A 113 5.08 10.32 -12.57
C ALA A 113 6.40 10.76 -11.89
N ALA A 114 6.73 10.20 -10.70
CA ALA A 114 8.03 10.37 -10.05
C ALA A 114 9.21 9.91 -10.91
N LEU A 115 9.00 9.05 -11.92
CA LEU A 115 10.03 8.66 -12.90
C LEU A 115 10.35 9.75 -13.91
N CYS A 116 9.51 10.78 -14.05
CA CYS A 116 9.76 11.93 -14.93
C CYS A 116 10.03 11.53 -16.40
N GLY A 117 9.45 10.41 -16.88
CA GLY A 117 9.71 9.87 -18.22
C GLY A 117 11.12 9.30 -18.44
N ASP A 118 11.89 9.06 -17.39
CA ASP A 118 13.28 8.57 -17.42
C ASP A 118 13.41 7.24 -16.65
N LEU A 119 13.74 6.15 -17.36
CA LEU A 119 14.00 4.85 -16.76
C LEU A 119 15.20 4.83 -15.81
N GLY A 120 16.18 5.72 -16.00
CA GLY A 120 17.34 5.87 -15.11
C GLY A 120 16.93 6.29 -13.69
N ARG A 121 15.79 6.95 -13.55
CA ARG A 121 15.26 7.31 -12.23
C ARG A 121 14.80 6.11 -11.37
N VAL A 122 14.57 4.95 -11.96
CA VAL A 122 14.27 3.72 -11.19
C VAL A 122 15.41 3.41 -10.22
N GLU A 123 16.67 3.47 -10.67
CA GLU A 123 17.83 3.27 -9.81
C GLU A 123 17.96 4.39 -8.76
N TYR A 124 17.59 5.61 -9.13
CA TYR A 124 17.57 6.73 -8.18
C TYR A 124 16.55 6.47 -7.07
N LEU A 125 15.30 6.11 -7.41
CA LEU A 125 14.26 5.76 -6.43
C LEU A 125 14.71 4.64 -5.50
N LYS A 126 15.33 3.58 -6.06
CA LYS A 126 15.87 2.47 -5.26
C LYS A 126 16.91 2.93 -4.25
N ARG A 127 17.87 3.78 -4.69
CA ARG A 127 18.91 4.35 -3.79
C ARG A 127 18.31 5.22 -2.69
N ARG A 128 17.19 5.94 -2.99
CA ARG A 128 16.43 6.71 -2.00
C ARG A 128 15.61 5.83 -1.04
N GLY A 129 15.69 4.52 -1.16
CA GLY A 129 15.01 3.57 -0.25
C GLY A 129 13.64 3.11 -0.71
N VAL A 130 13.14 3.54 -1.87
CA VAL A 130 11.84 3.09 -2.41
C VAL A 130 11.86 1.58 -2.65
N ARG A 131 10.82 0.88 -2.17
CA ARG A 131 10.67 -0.58 -2.30
C ARG A 131 9.41 -1.01 -3.04
N MET A 132 8.48 -0.09 -3.29
CA MET A 132 7.26 -0.35 -4.04
C MET A 132 6.86 0.91 -4.80
N LEU A 133 6.31 0.74 -6.00
CA LEU A 133 5.81 1.83 -6.83
C LEU A 133 4.47 1.45 -7.46
N THR A 134 3.44 2.24 -7.14
CA THR A 134 2.13 2.20 -7.80
C THR A 134 2.23 2.93 -9.13
N LEU A 135 1.93 2.23 -10.24
CA LEU A 135 2.24 2.73 -11.59
C LEU A 135 1.53 4.03 -11.96
N VAL A 136 0.30 4.20 -11.52
CA VAL A 136 -0.54 5.38 -11.79
C VAL A 136 -1.34 5.72 -10.54
N TRP A 137 -1.90 6.94 -10.50
CA TRP A 137 -3.02 7.24 -9.62
C TRP A 137 -4.32 7.19 -10.43
N ASN A 138 -5.27 8.10 -10.26
CA ASN A 138 -6.58 8.02 -10.91
C ASN A 138 -6.57 8.41 -12.39
N GLY A 139 -5.72 9.37 -12.78
CA GLY A 139 -5.59 9.89 -14.13
C GLY A 139 -4.54 9.16 -14.97
N GLU A 140 -4.06 9.87 -16.01
CA GLU A 140 -2.98 9.38 -16.88
C GLU A 140 -1.65 9.96 -16.40
N ASN A 141 -0.56 9.20 -16.54
CA ASN A 141 0.81 9.68 -16.43
C ASN A 141 1.67 9.06 -17.55
N GLU A 142 2.98 9.23 -17.49
CA GLU A 142 3.91 8.72 -18.50
C GLU A 142 3.88 7.18 -18.62
N LEU A 143 3.46 6.48 -17.56
CA LEU A 143 3.44 5.00 -17.52
C LEU A 143 2.14 4.42 -18.07
N GLY A 144 1.02 5.10 -17.91
CA GLY A 144 -0.28 4.55 -18.26
C GLY A 144 -1.46 5.34 -17.72
N SER A 145 -2.56 4.63 -17.56
CA SER A 145 -3.87 5.19 -17.22
C SER A 145 -4.45 4.58 -15.97
N GLY A 146 -4.88 5.43 -15.06
CA GLY A 146 -5.65 5.06 -13.88
C GLY A 146 -7.12 4.76 -14.19
N ASN A 147 -7.88 4.46 -13.15
CA ASN A 147 -9.27 4.00 -13.27
C ASN A 147 -10.27 5.09 -13.71
N SER A 148 -9.88 6.36 -13.77
CA SER A 148 -10.68 7.46 -14.34
C SER A 148 -10.53 7.60 -15.87
N THR A 149 -9.71 6.79 -16.50
CA THR A 149 -9.42 6.80 -17.94
C THR A 149 -9.50 5.38 -18.53
N GLN A 150 -9.34 5.24 -19.88
CA GLN A 150 -9.60 3.96 -20.55
C GLN A 150 -8.38 3.38 -21.27
N LYS A 151 -7.24 4.08 -21.28
CA LYS A 151 -6.03 3.57 -21.94
C LYS A 151 -5.30 2.60 -21.02
N GLY A 152 -4.48 1.70 -21.59
CA GLY A 152 -3.61 0.80 -20.84
C GLY A 152 -2.25 1.43 -20.49
N LEU A 153 -1.24 0.56 -20.32
CA LEU A 153 0.14 1.00 -20.14
C LEU A 153 0.72 1.54 -21.44
N THR A 154 1.48 2.61 -21.35
CA THR A 154 2.26 3.13 -22.49
C THR A 154 3.45 2.22 -22.80
N ALA A 155 4.13 2.44 -23.95
CA ALA A 155 5.40 1.78 -24.23
C ALA A 155 6.45 2.04 -23.14
N PHE A 156 6.50 3.29 -22.63
CA PHE A 156 7.36 3.66 -21.49
C PHE A 156 6.94 2.91 -20.22
N GLY A 157 5.65 2.84 -19.91
CA GLY A 157 5.15 2.11 -18.75
C GLY A 157 5.51 0.63 -18.77
N LYS A 158 5.40 -0.03 -19.93
CA LYS A 158 5.81 -1.43 -20.11
C LYS A 158 7.32 -1.63 -19.89
N ALA A 159 8.15 -0.68 -20.35
CA ALA A 159 9.58 -0.68 -20.08
C ALA A 159 9.89 -0.39 -18.59
N ALA A 160 9.14 0.53 -17.98
CA ALA A 160 9.29 0.86 -16.56
C ALA A 160 8.97 -0.34 -15.65
N VAL A 161 7.92 -1.12 -15.96
CA VAL A 161 7.60 -2.36 -15.21
C VAL A 161 8.81 -3.29 -15.18
N ARG A 162 9.42 -3.60 -16.32
CA ARG A 162 10.61 -4.47 -16.40
C ARG A 162 11.77 -3.89 -15.59
N ARG A 163 12.01 -2.59 -15.72
CA ARG A 163 13.11 -1.93 -15.01
C ARG A 163 12.91 -1.90 -13.49
N LEU A 164 11.67 -1.72 -13.02
CA LEU A 164 11.31 -1.82 -11.59
C LEU A 164 11.58 -3.23 -11.05
N GLU A 165 11.17 -4.25 -11.81
CA GLU A 165 11.40 -5.65 -11.45
C GLU A 165 12.88 -6.03 -11.39
N GLU A 166 13.68 -5.58 -12.37
CA GLU A 166 15.14 -5.75 -12.39
C GLU A 166 15.80 -5.07 -11.18
N ALA A 167 15.34 -3.87 -10.85
CA ALA A 167 15.81 -3.12 -9.70
C ALA A 167 15.36 -3.74 -8.36
N GLY A 168 14.41 -4.66 -8.34
CA GLY A 168 13.83 -5.23 -7.11
C GLY A 168 12.90 -4.24 -6.39
N ILE A 169 12.25 -3.34 -7.13
CA ILE A 169 11.14 -2.53 -6.65
C ILE A 169 9.84 -3.28 -6.98
N ILE A 170 9.00 -3.48 -5.98
CA ILE A 170 7.72 -4.14 -6.14
C ILE A 170 6.80 -3.26 -7.00
N VAL A 171 6.18 -3.87 -8.01
CA VAL A 171 5.16 -3.21 -8.83
C VAL A 171 3.80 -3.34 -8.13
N ASP A 172 3.13 -2.21 -7.95
CA ASP A 172 1.78 -2.14 -7.40
C ASP A 172 0.79 -1.76 -8.50
N CYS A 173 -0.24 -2.58 -8.69
CA CYS A 173 -1.29 -2.38 -9.69
C CYS A 173 -2.53 -1.63 -9.15
N SER A 174 -2.53 -1.23 -7.87
CA SER A 174 -3.59 -0.36 -7.35
C SER A 174 -3.75 0.85 -8.27
N HIS A 175 -4.98 1.33 -8.45
CA HIS A 175 -5.35 2.41 -9.37
C HIS A 175 -5.32 2.10 -10.86
N LEU A 176 -4.67 1.04 -11.34
CA LEU A 176 -4.79 0.68 -12.76
C LEU A 176 -6.25 0.43 -13.15
N ASN A 177 -6.63 0.88 -14.33
CA ASN A 177 -7.86 0.42 -14.95
C ASN A 177 -7.72 -1.02 -15.47
N ASP A 178 -8.81 -1.64 -15.90
CA ASP A 178 -8.81 -3.05 -16.32
C ASP A 178 -7.84 -3.29 -17.49
N ARG A 179 -7.75 -2.36 -18.45
CA ARG A 179 -6.82 -2.46 -19.58
C ARG A 179 -5.36 -2.36 -19.13
N GLY A 180 -5.06 -1.45 -18.20
CA GLY A 180 -3.72 -1.34 -17.60
C GLY A 180 -3.31 -2.59 -16.84
N PHE A 181 -4.25 -3.23 -16.16
CA PHE A 181 -4.02 -4.51 -15.50
C PHE A 181 -3.70 -5.64 -16.49
N GLU A 182 -4.45 -5.73 -17.61
CA GLU A 182 -4.17 -6.70 -18.68
C GLU A 182 -2.76 -6.49 -19.27
N ASP A 183 -2.41 -5.23 -19.56
CA ASP A 183 -1.08 -4.88 -20.07
C ASP A 183 0.03 -5.23 -19.05
N LEU A 184 -0.21 -5.00 -17.74
CA LEU A 184 0.73 -5.41 -16.69
C LEU A 184 0.90 -6.93 -16.68
N CYS A 185 -0.19 -7.69 -16.74
CA CYS A 185 -0.14 -9.16 -16.82
C CYS A 185 0.68 -9.68 -18.00
N ALA A 186 0.64 -8.97 -19.14
CA ALA A 186 1.37 -9.36 -20.34
C ALA A 186 2.88 -9.07 -20.27
N VAL A 187 3.31 -8.10 -19.44
CA VAL A 187 4.72 -7.66 -19.42
C VAL A 187 5.47 -8.04 -18.15
N SER A 188 4.76 -8.22 -17.03
CA SER A 188 5.36 -8.53 -15.73
C SER A 188 5.85 -9.98 -15.69
N ALA A 189 7.11 -10.18 -15.32
CA ALA A 189 7.75 -11.47 -15.11
C ALA A 189 7.77 -11.88 -13.62
N ARG A 190 7.51 -10.94 -12.69
CA ARG A 190 7.53 -11.16 -11.25
C ARG A 190 6.14 -11.03 -10.63
N PRO A 191 5.90 -11.58 -9.44
CA PRO A 191 4.68 -11.30 -8.68
C PRO A 191 4.54 -9.80 -8.40
N PHE A 192 3.39 -9.21 -8.71
CA PHE A 192 3.02 -7.85 -8.37
C PHE A 192 1.88 -7.84 -7.33
N ILE A 193 1.56 -6.70 -6.77
CA ILE A 193 0.54 -6.58 -5.73
C ILE A 193 -0.53 -5.55 -6.10
N ALA A 194 -1.67 -5.62 -5.42
CA ALA A 194 -2.60 -4.52 -5.25
C ALA A 194 -2.52 -4.07 -3.79
N SER A 195 -1.74 -3.03 -3.51
CA SER A 195 -1.42 -2.62 -2.13
C SER A 195 -2.65 -2.24 -1.31
N HIS A 196 -3.70 -1.69 -1.95
CA HIS A 196 -4.94 -1.23 -1.32
C HIS A 196 -6.14 -1.32 -2.27
N SER A 197 -6.77 -2.51 -2.40
CA SER A 197 -7.88 -2.76 -3.32
C SER A 197 -8.86 -3.78 -2.76
N ASN A 198 -10.15 -3.63 -3.10
CA ASN A 198 -11.23 -4.50 -2.66
C ASN A 198 -11.82 -5.32 -3.83
N ALA A 199 -12.91 -6.08 -3.60
CA ALA A 199 -13.56 -6.91 -4.61
C ALA A 199 -14.71 -6.16 -5.31
N ARG A 200 -14.69 -6.09 -6.63
CA ARG A 200 -15.73 -5.40 -7.43
C ARG A 200 -17.07 -6.15 -7.39
N ALA A 201 -17.03 -7.47 -7.23
CA ALA A 201 -18.23 -8.28 -7.05
C ALA A 201 -19.02 -7.94 -5.78
N VAL A 202 -18.32 -7.47 -4.73
CA VAL A 202 -18.95 -7.05 -3.45
C VAL A 202 -19.41 -5.60 -3.51
N CYS A 203 -18.59 -4.71 -4.06
CA CYS A 203 -18.91 -3.31 -4.25
C CYS A 203 -18.47 -2.86 -5.65
N ALA A 204 -19.43 -2.57 -6.52
CA ALA A 204 -19.23 -2.26 -7.94
C ALA A 204 -18.61 -0.87 -8.14
N GLN A 205 -17.34 -0.73 -7.71
CA GLN A 205 -16.50 0.43 -7.94
C GLN A 205 -15.40 0.09 -8.95
N PRO A 206 -15.12 0.93 -9.95
CA PRO A 206 -14.07 0.68 -10.95
C PRO A 206 -12.67 0.44 -10.31
N ARG A 207 -12.44 1.04 -9.14
CA ARG A 207 -11.19 0.94 -8.38
C ARG A 207 -11.01 -0.42 -7.69
N ASN A 208 -12.10 -1.19 -7.51
CA ASN A 208 -12.07 -2.54 -6.97
C ASN A 208 -11.73 -3.57 -8.05
N LEU A 209 -11.07 -4.65 -7.65
CA LEU A 209 -10.59 -5.71 -8.52
C LEU A 209 -11.74 -6.62 -9.02
N LEU A 210 -11.70 -7.01 -10.28
CA LEU A 210 -12.50 -8.11 -10.82
C LEU A 210 -12.01 -9.46 -10.25
N ASP A 211 -12.89 -10.46 -10.20
CA ASP A 211 -12.54 -11.81 -9.72
C ASP A 211 -11.37 -12.40 -10.50
N GLY A 212 -11.35 -12.22 -11.84
CA GLY A 212 -10.23 -12.64 -12.67
C GLY A 212 -8.91 -11.96 -12.32
N GLN A 213 -8.94 -10.69 -11.92
CA GLN A 213 -7.75 -9.95 -11.46
C GLN A 213 -7.27 -10.47 -10.10
N ILE A 214 -8.19 -10.74 -9.18
CA ILE A 214 -7.89 -11.36 -7.88
C ILE A 214 -7.22 -12.72 -8.08
N CYS A 215 -7.83 -13.60 -8.89
CA CYS A 215 -7.28 -14.93 -9.20
C CYS A 215 -5.89 -14.84 -9.84
N GLU A 216 -5.66 -13.88 -10.72
CA GLU A 216 -4.35 -13.70 -11.37
C GLU A 216 -3.28 -13.24 -10.39
N ILE A 217 -3.57 -12.30 -9.48
CA ILE A 217 -2.65 -11.89 -8.40
C ILE A 217 -2.31 -13.10 -7.51
N VAL A 218 -3.33 -13.88 -7.10
CA VAL A 218 -3.14 -15.10 -6.30
C VAL A 218 -2.26 -16.11 -7.03
N ARG A 219 -2.58 -16.42 -8.29
CA ARG A 219 -1.84 -17.36 -9.13
C ARG A 219 -0.36 -17.00 -9.27
N ARG A 220 -0.06 -15.70 -9.36
CA ARG A 220 1.33 -15.19 -9.42
C ARG A 220 2.02 -15.20 -8.06
N GLY A 221 1.30 -15.45 -6.99
CA GLY A 221 1.81 -15.33 -5.63
C GLY A 221 2.02 -13.87 -5.20
N GLY A 222 1.21 -12.96 -5.72
CA GLY A 222 1.15 -11.56 -5.31
C GLY A 222 0.41 -11.36 -4.00
N LEU A 223 0.11 -10.09 -3.66
CA LEU A 223 -0.68 -9.71 -2.50
C LEU A 223 -1.83 -8.78 -2.88
N ILE A 224 -2.88 -8.79 -2.07
CA ILE A 224 -4.01 -7.87 -2.13
C ILE A 224 -4.19 -7.25 -0.75
N GLY A 225 -3.92 -5.97 -0.60
CA GLY A 225 -4.20 -5.18 0.60
C GLY A 225 -5.67 -4.82 0.67
N LEU A 226 -6.35 -5.28 1.72
CA LEU A 226 -7.75 -4.97 2.00
C LEU A 226 -7.87 -3.49 2.35
N ASN A 227 -8.52 -2.71 1.46
CA ASN A 227 -8.66 -1.26 1.58
C ASN A 227 -9.81 -0.88 2.51
N PHE A 228 -9.61 0.17 3.31
CA PHE A 228 -10.60 0.62 4.30
C PHE A 228 -11.45 1.80 3.83
N TYR A 229 -11.21 2.34 2.64
CA TYR A 229 -12.00 3.46 2.13
C TYR A 229 -13.48 3.10 2.03
N ARG A 230 -14.33 3.89 2.71
CA ARG A 230 -15.76 3.60 2.84
C ARG A 230 -16.48 3.36 1.50
N ARG A 231 -16.11 4.11 0.44
CA ARG A 231 -16.75 3.99 -0.89
C ARG A 231 -16.31 2.74 -1.66
N PHE A 232 -15.18 2.13 -1.30
CA PHE A 232 -14.74 0.86 -1.88
C PHE A 232 -15.31 -0.33 -1.11
N LEU A 233 -15.67 -0.12 0.14
CA LEU A 233 -16.32 -1.13 0.97
C LEU A 233 -17.82 -1.23 0.66
N ARG A 234 -18.48 -0.08 0.46
CA ARG A 234 -19.93 -0.01 0.24
C ARG A 234 -20.28 1.20 -0.64
N ARG A 235 -21.19 0.99 -1.61
CA ARG A 235 -21.60 2.03 -2.53
C ARG A 235 -22.45 3.11 -1.85
N ASP A 236 -23.43 2.68 -1.06
CA ASP A 236 -24.45 3.54 -0.47
C ASP A 236 -24.55 3.31 1.04
N GLY A 237 -24.80 4.38 1.81
CA GLY A 237 -24.92 4.33 3.25
C GLY A 237 -23.57 4.31 4.00
N GLU A 238 -23.63 3.94 5.26
CA GLU A 238 -22.45 3.85 6.12
C GLU A 238 -21.78 2.48 5.98
N ALA A 239 -20.50 2.49 5.64
CA ALA A 239 -19.67 1.30 5.63
C ALA A 239 -19.16 0.96 7.03
N GLY A 240 -18.91 -0.33 7.29
CA GLY A 240 -18.44 -0.80 8.58
C GLY A 240 -17.67 -2.12 8.50
N LEU A 241 -17.44 -2.73 9.67
CA LEU A 241 -16.71 -3.99 9.78
C LEU A 241 -17.38 -5.17 9.02
N ASP A 242 -18.72 -5.14 8.91
CA ASP A 242 -19.44 -6.16 8.13
C ASP A 242 -19.11 -6.08 6.63
N ASP A 243 -18.95 -4.87 6.09
CA ASP A 243 -18.60 -4.68 4.68
C ASP A 243 -17.14 -5.12 4.45
N LEU A 244 -16.23 -4.77 5.36
CA LEU A 244 -14.85 -5.25 5.33
C LEU A 244 -14.79 -6.78 5.33
N TYR A 245 -15.57 -7.42 6.20
CA TYR A 245 -15.69 -8.88 6.28
C TYR A 245 -16.23 -9.50 4.97
N ARG A 246 -17.21 -8.85 4.31
CA ARG A 246 -17.73 -9.33 3.01
C ARG A 246 -16.64 -9.37 1.94
N HIS A 247 -15.83 -8.31 1.82
CA HIS A 247 -14.70 -8.28 0.89
C HIS A 247 -13.67 -9.35 1.22
N LEU A 248 -13.30 -9.48 2.49
CA LEU A 248 -12.39 -10.53 2.93
C LEU A 248 -12.94 -11.93 2.61
N SER A 249 -14.20 -12.20 2.93
CA SER A 249 -14.85 -13.49 2.65
C SER A 249 -14.86 -13.82 1.16
N HIS A 250 -15.08 -12.82 0.31
CA HIS A 250 -15.03 -12.99 -1.14
C HIS A 250 -13.60 -13.34 -1.61
N PHE A 251 -12.58 -12.66 -1.10
CA PHE A 251 -11.18 -12.99 -1.39
C PHE A 251 -10.85 -14.43 -0.96
N LEU A 252 -11.27 -14.84 0.23
CA LEU A 252 -11.06 -16.22 0.72
C LEU A 252 -11.78 -17.24 -0.16
N ALA A 253 -13.00 -16.95 -0.62
CA ALA A 253 -13.74 -17.82 -1.54
C ALA A 253 -13.04 -18.00 -2.90
N LEU A 254 -12.19 -17.05 -3.30
CA LEU A 254 -11.35 -17.12 -4.50
C LEU A 254 -9.94 -17.70 -4.24
N GLY A 255 -9.70 -18.27 -3.04
CA GLY A 255 -8.43 -18.92 -2.70
C GLY A 255 -7.30 -17.95 -2.30
N ALA A 256 -7.64 -16.76 -1.80
CA ALA A 256 -6.65 -15.72 -1.47
C ALA A 256 -6.12 -15.79 -0.03
N GLU A 257 -6.27 -16.91 0.71
CA GLU A 257 -5.85 -17.04 2.13
C GLU A 257 -4.36 -16.68 2.34
N LYS A 258 -3.53 -16.96 1.34
CA LYS A 258 -2.09 -16.67 1.37
C LYS A 258 -1.69 -15.39 0.64
N ALA A 259 -2.67 -14.65 0.10
CA ALA A 259 -2.46 -13.47 -0.73
C ALA A 259 -3.10 -12.19 -0.15
N VAL A 260 -4.06 -12.29 0.78
CA VAL A 260 -4.69 -11.12 1.37
C VAL A 260 -3.88 -10.58 2.56
N ALA A 261 -3.76 -9.25 2.63
CA ALA A 261 -3.08 -8.52 3.71
C ALA A 261 -3.87 -7.25 4.06
N ILE A 262 -3.37 -6.42 4.97
CA ILE A 262 -3.92 -5.10 5.27
C ILE A 262 -3.35 -4.09 4.26
N GLY A 263 -4.20 -3.20 3.77
CA GLY A 263 -3.85 -2.06 2.92
C GLY A 263 -4.77 -0.90 3.27
N SER A 264 -4.56 -0.29 4.44
CA SER A 264 -5.53 0.55 5.13
C SER A 264 -5.97 1.79 4.37
N ASP A 265 -5.07 2.40 3.62
CA ASP A 265 -5.27 3.69 2.97
C ASP A 265 -5.45 4.84 3.99
N PHE A 266 -4.79 4.70 5.17
CA PHE A 266 -4.80 5.74 6.20
C PHE A 266 -4.28 7.07 5.65
N ASP A 267 -4.96 8.14 6.03
CA ASP A 267 -4.68 9.53 5.65
C ASP A 267 -4.87 9.84 4.15
N GLY A 268 -5.13 8.84 3.29
CA GLY A 268 -5.45 9.00 1.86
C GLY A 268 -6.96 8.90 1.58
N ALA A 269 -7.72 8.28 2.49
CA ALA A 269 -9.12 7.98 2.27
C ALA A 269 -9.99 8.27 3.49
N GLU A 270 -11.30 8.44 3.27
CA GLU A 270 -12.29 8.53 4.34
C GLU A 270 -12.66 7.13 4.83
N ILE A 271 -12.17 6.79 6.02
CA ILE A 271 -12.32 5.47 6.63
C ILE A 271 -13.46 5.49 7.65
N PRO A 272 -14.27 4.42 7.75
CA PRO A 272 -15.34 4.32 8.76
C PRO A 272 -14.83 4.45 10.19
N ALA A 273 -15.56 5.21 11.03
CA ALA A 273 -15.16 5.58 12.40
C ALA A 273 -14.82 4.40 13.32
N GLY A 274 -15.24 3.17 13.00
CA GLY A 274 -14.94 1.96 13.76
C GLY A 274 -13.48 1.49 13.66
N PHE A 275 -12.72 1.93 12.61
CA PHE A 275 -11.34 1.53 12.33
C PHE A 275 -10.53 2.59 11.58
N ASP A 276 -10.92 3.86 11.71
CA ASP A 276 -10.34 5.03 11.04
C ASP A 276 -8.98 5.50 11.59
N ARG A 277 -8.44 4.79 12.57
CA ARG A 277 -7.17 5.13 13.24
C ARG A 277 -6.40 3.88 13.60
N VAL A 278 -5.07 4.00 13.62
CA VAL A 278 -4.15 2.88 13.89
C VAL A 278 -4.46 2.15 15.20
N GLU A 279 -4.83 2.86 16.26
CA GLU A 279 -5.17 2.27 17.56
C GLU A 279 -6.46 1.44 17.55
N LYS A 280 -7.30 1.58 16.53
CA LYS A 280 -8.55 0.82 16.36
C LYS A 280 -8.37 -0.48 15.56
N ILE A 281 -7.23 -0.71 14.95
CA ILE A 281 -6.97 -1.92 14.14
C ILE A 281 -7.18 -3.23 14.90
N PRO A 282 -6.84 -3.34 16.21
CA PRO A 282 -7.20 -4.54 16.99
C PRO A 282 -8.69 -4.84 17.01
N ALA A 283 -9.58 -3.88 16.82
CA ALA A 283 -11.02 -4.11 16.74
C ALA A 283 -11.42 -4.91 15.49
N ILE A 284 -10.68 -4.73 14.37
CA ILE A 284 -10.86 -5.56 13.15
C ILE A 284 -10.51 -7.02 13.48
N TRP A 285 -9.36 -7.24 14.13
CA TRP A 285 -8.95 -8.58 14.56
C TRP A 285 -10.00 -9.27 15.43
N ASP A 286 -10.46 -8.58 16.50
CA ASP A 286 -11.45 -9.12 17.42
C ASP A 286 -12.79 -9.38 16.72
N TYR A 287 -13.19 -8.52 15.79
CA TYR A 287 -14.39 -8.68 14.99
C TYR A 287 -14.30 -9.94 14.10
N LEU A 288 -13.21 -10.08 13.34
CA LEU A 288 -12.98 -11.22 12.45
C LEU A 288 -12.88 -12.54 13.23
N ALA A 289 -12.27 -12.54 14.41
CA ALA A 289 -12.24 -13.70 15.30
C ALA A 289 -13.66 -14.11 15.74
N ARG A 290 -14.52 -13.16 16.13
CA ARG A 290 -15.93 -13.42 16.45
C ARG A 290 -16.74 -13.92 15.25
N ARG A 291 -16.34 -13.59 14.03
CA ARG A 291 -16.94 -14.10 12.77
C ARG A 291 -16.44 -15.50 12.41
N GLY A 292 -15.59 -16.11 13.25
CA GLY A 292 -15.12 -17.49 13.10
C GLY A 292 -13.83 -17.67 12.31
N LEU A 293 -13.08 -16.59 11.97
CA LEU A 293 -11.77 -16.76 11.36
C LEU A 293 -10.79 -17.37 12.37
N SER A 294 -10.07 -18.40 11.94
CA SER A 294 -9.08 -19.05 12.78
C SER A 294 -7.89 -18.12 13.09
N GLN A 295 -7.26 -18.32 14.25
CA GLN A 295 -6.07 -17.54 14.63
C GLN A 295 -4.96 -17.58 13.56
N PRO A 296 -4.61 -18.76 12.97
CA PRO A 296 -3.60 -18.79 11.90
C PRO A 296 -3.95 -17.92 10.70
N LEU A 297 -5.24 -17.88 10.30
CA LEU A 297 -5.69 -17.05 9.17
C LEU A 297 -5.63 -15.55 9.52
N LEU A 298 -5.97 -15.18 10.75
CA LEU A 298 -5.82 -13.80 11.22
C LEU A 298 -4.34 -13.37 11.23
N GLU A 299 -3.43 -14.22 11.72
CA GLU A 299 -1.99 -13.95 11.68
C GLU A 299 -1.45 -13.88 10.25
N ASP A 300 -1.99 -14.68 9.34
CA ASP A 300 -1.66 -14.60 7.91
C ASP A 300 -2.11 -13.24 7.33
N LEU A 301 -3.35 -12.83 7.56
CA LEU A 301 -3.92 -11.57 7.07
C LEU A 301 -3.16 -10.35 7.60
N PHE A 302 -2.91 -10.29 8.91
CA PHE A 302 -2.34 -9.10 9.52
C PHE A 302 -0.81 -8.99 9.37
N PHE A 303 -0.12 -10.13 9.21
CA PHE A 303 1.34 -10.11 9.19
C PHE A 303 1.97 -11.09 8.20
N ARG A 304 1.70 -12.40 8.31
CA ARG A 304 2.54 -13.42 7.69
C ARG A 304 2.49 -13.42 6.16
N ASN A 305 1.35 -13.09 5.54
CA ASN A 305 1.23 -13.03 4.09
C ASN A 305 2.16 -11.96 3.51
N ALA A 306 2.07 -10.74 4.02
CA ALA A 306 2.94 -9.64 3.61
C ALA A 306 4.41 -9.93 3.94
N PHE A 307 4.72 -10.48 5.11
CA PHE A 307 6.09 -10.79 5.50
C PHE A 307 6.71 -11.85 4.58
N ARG A 308 6.01 -12.97 4.30
CA ARG A 308 6.48 -14.00 3.35
C ARG A 308 6.70 -13.46 1.95
N TYR A 309 5.84 -12.55 1.51
CA TYR A 309 6.01 -11.87 0.23
C TYR A 309 7.28 -11.01 0.24
N PHE A 310 7.50 -10.21 1.29
CA PHE A 310 8.70 -9.37 1.40
C PHE A 310 9.99 -10.18 1.51
N VAL A 311 9.99 -11.33 2.22
CA VAL A 311 11.15 -12.26 2.23
C VAL A 311 11.54 -12.68 0.80
N ARG A 312 10.56 -12.89 -0.07
CA ARG A 312 10.80 -13.30 -1.46
C ARG A 312 11.17 -12.14 -2.39
N MET A 313 10.59 -10.96 -2.15
CA MET A 313 10.69 -9.83 -3.09
C MET A 313 11.69 -8.76 -2.66
N LEU A 314 11.97 -8.66 -1.37
CA LEU A 314 12.88 -7.69 -0.73
C LEU A 314 13.87 -8.44 0.19
N PRO A 315 14.78 -9.24 -0.37
CA PRO A 315 15.72 -10.05 0.39
C PRO A 315 16.72 -9.21 1.20
#